data_2998ed086f79e5521170d94c6169c3e2
#
_entry.id   2998ed086f79e5521170d94c6169c3e2
#
_cell.length_a   1.000
_cell.length_b   1.000
_cell.length_c   1.000
_cell.angle_alpha   90.00
_cell.angle_beta   90.00
_cell.angle_gamma   90.00
#
_symmetry.space_group_name_H-M   'P 1'
#
loop_
_entity.id
_entity.type
_entity.pdbx_description
1 polymer ?
#
loop_
_entity_poly.entity_id
_entity_poly.type
_entity_poly.pdbx_seq_one_letter_code
_entity_poly.pdbx_strand_id
1 'polypeptide(L)'
;MKTLKTIIACLFLLTFLGCEDDSDPSNISVERYVELLKQGKYDADQLPEFSSRDIPSLLAYRNESLLINNFPVNTLSSSLTLECTLGMFVLWTIESIRARAINSKYLFHTFPSQNPVVDYKVDFGWIEQSDAVRASVAQSYFDWWESNKDKDFDEFKDIDPLGETEFRWH
;
A
#
# COMPACT_ATOMS: atom_id res chain seq x y z
N MET A 1 35.28 -5.03 65.84
CA MET A 1 33.98 -4.70 65.28
C MET A 1 34.22 -3.97 63.97
N LYS A 2 34.07 -4.66 62.83
CA LYS A 2 34.26 -4.06 61.48
C LYS A 2 32.91 -4.08 60.78
N THR A 3 32.36 -2.90 60.54
CA THR A 3 31.10 -2.72 59.85
C THR A 3 31.30 -2.87 58.35
N LEU A 4 30.69 -3.89 57.75
CA LEU A 4 30.69 -4.14 56.32
C LEU A 4 29.62 -3.23 55.66
N LYS A 5 30.06 -2.26 54.87
CA LYS A 5 29.17 -1.40 54.05
C LYS A 5 28.86 -2.11 52.78
N THR A 6 27.62 -2.60 52.65
CA THR A 6 27.08 -3.17 51.41
C THR A 6 26.71 -2.00 50.47
N ILE A 7 27.43 -1.85 49.38
CA ILE A 7 27.11 -0.91 48.30
C ILE A 7 26.16 -1.64 47.34
N ILE A 8 24.87 -1.29 47.33
CA ILE A 8 23.90 -1.70 46.33
C ILE A 8 24.11 -0.82 45.11
N ALA A 9 24.72 -1.36 44.08
CA ALA A 9 24.79 -0.72 42.76
C ALA A 9 23.45 -0.96 42.05
N CYS A 10 22.56 0.04 42.03
CA CYS A 10 21.41 0.09 41.16
C CYS A 10 21.88 0.27 39.73
N LEU A 11 21.92 -0.82 38.97
CA LEU A 11 22.12 -0.81 37.52
C LEU A 11 20.83 -0.29 36.86
N PHE A 12 20.78 1.01 36.58
CA PHE A 12 19.72 1.58 35.73
C PHE A 12 19.94 1.09 34.29
N LEU A 13 19.21 0.06 33.91
CA LEU A 13 19.04 -0.30 32.50
C LEU A 13 18.20 0.81 31.86
N LEU A 14 18.87 1.79 31.26
CA LEU A 14 18.26 2.70 30.31
C LEU A 14 17.97 1.88 29.04
N THR A 15 16.77 1.33 28.95
CA THR A 15 16.20 0.89 27.68
C THR A 15 15.98 2.18 26.88
N PHE A 16 16.89 2.48 25.97
CA PHE A 16 16.61 3.39 24.87
C PHE A 16 15.50 2.76 24.04
N LEU A 17 14.26 3.09 24.33
CA LEU A 17 13.18 3.04 23.36
C LEU A 17 13.57 4.07 22.30
N GLY A 18 14.27 3.60 21.26
CA GLY A 18 14.42 4.35 20.04
C GLY A 18 13.01 4.59 19.53
N CYS A 19 12.50 5.81 19.62
CA CYS A 19 11.46 6.24 18.68
C CYS A 19 12.15 6.18 17.31
N GLU A 20 11.92 5.11 16.55
CA GLU A 20 12.04 5.19 15.12
C GLU A 20 11.08 6.30 14.70
N ASP A 21 11.59 7.27 13.97
CA ASP A 21 10.80 8.33 13.38
C ASP A 21 10.01 7.69 12.22
N ASP A 22 8.85 7.09 12.57
CA ASP A 22 7.96 6.35 11.67
C ASP A 22 7.28 7.26 10.62
N SER A 23 7.72 8.50 10.52
CA SER A 23 7.14 9.51 9.63
C SER A 23 7.84 9.62 8.26
N ASP A 24 8.95 8.92 8.04
CA ASP A 24 9.60 8.88 6.73
C ASP A 24 8.91 7.85 5.83
N PRO A 25 8.16 8.28 4.78
CA PRO A 25 7.47 7.37 3.85
C PRO A 25 8.42 6.39 3.16
N SER A 26 9.73 6.67 3.13
CA SER A 26 10.72 5.81 2.48
C SER A 26 11.10 4.58 3.30
N ASN A 27 10.71 4.49 4.58
CA ASN A 27 11.13 3.41 5.49
C ASN A 27 10.01 2.83 6.35
N ILE A 28 8.75 3.04 5.96
CA ILE A 28 7.59 2.53 6.69
C ILE A 28 7.34 1.04 6.38
N SER A 29 6.97 0.22 7.39
CA SER A 29 6.51 -1.14 7.13
C SER A 29 5.08 -1.18 6.58
N VAL A 30 4.70 -2.28 5.89
CA VAL A 30 3.33 -2.45 5.36
C VAL A 30 2.30 -2.41 6.48
N GLU A 31 2.57 -3.05 7.61
CA GLU A 31 1.67 -3.11 8.76
C GLU A 31 1.45 -1.71 9.34
N ARG A 32 2.54 -0.92 9.48
CA ARG A 32 2.46 0.44 9.99
C ARG A 32 1.73 1.37 9.04
N TYR A 33 1.99 1.25 7.75
CA TYR A 33 1.27 1.97 6.70
C TYR A 33 -0.24 1.72 6.76
N VAL A 34 -0.65 0.44 6.78
CA VAL A 34 -2.05 0.04 6.88
C VAL A 34 -2.69 0.54 8.18
N GLU A 35 -1.98 0.48 9.30
CA GLU A 35 -2.47 1.00 10.58
C GLU A 35 -2.73 2.51 10.50
N LEU A 36 -1.80 3.28 9.93
CA LEU A 36 -1.95 4.72 9.76
C LEU A 36 -3.12 5.07 8.85
N LEU A 37 -3.31 4.34 7.75
CA LEU A 37 -4.48 4.50 6.88
C LEU A 37 -5.79 4.21 7.62
N LYS A 38 -5.87 3.13 8.40
CA LYS A 38 -7.04 2.77 9.22
C LYS A 38 -7.38 3.86 10.25
N GLN A 39 -6.37 4.54 10.77
CA GLN A 39 -6.53 5.60 11.75
C GLN A 39 -6.74 6.99 11.13
N GLY A 40 -6.62 7.13 9.80
CA GLY A 40 -6.63 8.42 9.12
C GLY A 40 -5.43 9.31 9.50
N LYS A 41 -4.27 8.69 9.80
CA LYS A 41 -3.05 9.36 10.26
C LYS A 41 -1.87 9.24 9.29
N TYR A 42 -2.08 8.64 8.13
CA TYR A 42 -1.08 8.66 7.08
C TYR A 42 -1.10 10.05 6.43
N ASP A 43 -0.11 10.88 6.74
CA ASP A 43 -0.03 12.29 6.40
C ASP A 43 1.00 12.62 5.30
N ALA A 44 1.60 11.58 4.69
CA ALA A 44 2.49 11.79 3.57
C ALA A 44 1.73 12.15 2.28
N ASP A 45 2.34 12.99 1.45
CA ASP A 45 1.77 13.45 0.18
C ASP A 45 1.85 12.41 -0.95
N GLN A 46 2.51 11.28 -0.72
CA GLN A 46 2.79 10.24 -1.72
C GLN A 46 2.58 8.84 -1.13
N LEU A 47 2.40 7.84 -2.02
CA LEU A 47 2.42 6.44 -1.63
C LEU A 47 3.84 6.05 -1.19
N PRO A 48 3.99 5.09 -0.26
CA PRO A 48 5.30 4.57 0.13
C PRO A 48 6.06 3.96 -1.05
N GLU A 49 7.38 4.07 -1.02
CA GLU A 49 8.24 3.45 -2.04
C GLU A 49 8.48 1.95 -1.77
N PHE A 50 7.42 1.21 -1.52
CA PHE A 50 7.49 -0.24 -1.40
C PHE A 50 8.12 -0.90 -2.63
N SER A 51 8.64 -2.10 -2.43
CA SER A 51 9.24 -2.95 -3.45
C SER A 51 8.37 -4.19 -3.74
N SER A 52 8.76 -5.00 -4.71
CA SER A 52 8.08 -6.28 -4.96
C SER A 52 8.07 -7.24 -3.76
N ARG A 53 9.00 -7.09 -2.81
CA ARG A 53 9.07 -7.90 -1.58
C ARG A 53 7.91 -7.61 -0.63
N ASP A 54 7.31 -6.43 -0.74
CA ASP A 54 6.21 -5.99 0.12
C ASP A 54 4.84 -6.42 -0.41
N ILE A 55 4.77 -6.87 -1.68
CA ILE A 55 3.51 -7.29 -2.33
C ILE A 55 2.75 -8.36 -1.53
N PRO A 56 3.38 -9.43 -1.02
CA PRO A 56 2.65 -10.44 -0.22
C PRO A 56 1.99 -9.87 1.03
N SER A 57 2.70 -8.98 1.74
CA SER A 57 2.16 -8.33 2.95
C SER A 57 1.02 -7.38 2.60
N LEU A 58 1.12 -6.62 1.49
CA LEU A 58 0.04 -5.77 1.00
C LEU A 58 -1.19 -6.59 0.59
N LEU A 59 -1.00 -7.71 -0.14
CA LEU A 59 -2.08 -8.59 -0.57
C LEU A 59 -2.87 -9.21 0.58
N ALA A 60 -2.30 -9.32 1.79
CA ALA A 60 -3.02 -9.76 2.98
C ALA A 60 -4.23 -8.87 3.31
N TYR A 61 -4.20 -7.59 2.92
CA TYR A 61 -5.25 -6.61 3.16
C TYR A 61 -6.18 -6.36 1.97
N ARG A 62 -6.03 -7.08 0.84
CA ARG A 62 -6.77 -6.86 -0.42
C ARG A 62 -8.29 -6.87 -0.31
N ASN A 63 -8.83 -7.58 0.69
CA ASN A 63 -10.28 -7.73 0.91
C ASN A 63 -10.83 -6.84 2.03
N GLU A 64 -10.03 -5.91 2.57
CA GLU A 64 -10.46 -5.02 3.64
C GLU A 64 -11.51 -4.02 3.13
N SER A 65 -12.71 -4.11 3.68
CA SER A 65 -13.85 -3.28 3.27
C SER A 65 -13.97 -1.96 4.07
N LEU A 66 -13.04 -1.70 5.01
CA LEU A 66 -13.03 -0.46 5.77
C LEU A 66 -12.88 0.73 4.82
N LEU A 67 -13.81 1.68 4.89
CA LEU A 67 -13.70 2.95 4.17
C LEU A 67 -12.64 3.84 4.84
N ILE A 68 -11.75 4.38 4.02
CA ILE A 68 -10.74 5.35 4.40
C ILE A 68 -10.95 6.65 3.63
N ASN A 69 -10.66 7.78 4.23
CA ASN A 69 -10.89 9.12 3.67
C ASN A 69 -9.73 10.10 3.89
N ASN A 70 -8.67 9.66 4.55
CA ASN A 70 -7.44 10.43 4.69
C ASN A 70 -6.27 9.63 4.12
N PHE A 71 -5.96 9.87 2.87
CA PHE A 71 -4.90 9.21 2.11
C PHE A 71 -4.34 10.17 1.04
N PRO A 72 -3.10 9.95 0.56
CA PRO A 72 -2.53 10.78 -0.49
C PRO A 72 -3.32 10.66 -1.80
N VAL A 73 -3.50 11.80 -2.46
CA VAL A 73 -4.24 11.90 -3.72
C VAL A 73 -3.34 12.40 -4.84
N ASN A 74 -3.55 11.87 -6.05
CA ASN A 74 -2.87 12.39 -7.23
C ASN A 74 -3.45 13.77 -7.60
N THR A 75 -2.67 14.82 -7.41
CA THR A 75 -3.09 16.22 -7.65
C THR A 75 -3.33 16.54 -9.13
N LEU A 76 -2.94 15.67 -10.06
CA LEU A 76 -3.28 15.80 -11.48
C LEU A 76 -4.70 15.33 -11.79
N SER A 77 -5.37 14.65 -10.87
CA SER A 77 -6.74 14.21 -11.08
C SER A 77 -7.69 15.40 -11.10
N SER A 78 -8.51 15.49 -12.15
CA SER A 78 -9.60 16.48 -12.25
C SER A 78 -10.84 16.09 -11.43
N SER A 79 -10.93 14.83 -11.01
CA SER A 79 -12.01 14.28 -10.20
C SER A 79 -11.40 13.50 -9.04
N LEU A 80 -11.31 14.14 -7.88
CA LEU A 80 -10.74 13.51 -6.69
C LEU A 80 -11.72 12.49 -6.09
N THR A 81 -11.24 11.26 -5.90
CA THR A 81 -11.91 10.29 -5.04
C THR A 81 -11.53 10.60 -3.60
N LEU A 82 -12.52 11.00 -2.81
CA LEU A 82 -12.31 11.40 -1.41
C LEU A 82 -12.45 10.23 -0.42
N GLU A 83 -12.86 9.07 -0.91
CA GLU A 83 -13.14 7.89 -0.10
C GLU A 83 -12.97 6.63 -0.94
N CYS A 84 -12.31 5.61 -0.40
CA CYS A 84 -12.24 4.28 -1.01
C CYS A 84 -12.13 3.21 0.08
N THR A 85 -12.26 1.93 -0.28
CA THR A 85 -11.96 0.88 0.68
C THR A 85 -10.45 0.71 0.83
N LEU A 86 -10.02 0.35 2.04
CA LEU A 86 -8.61 0.09 2.33
C LEU A 86 -8.04 -0.98 1.38
N GLY A 87 -8.82 -2.03 1.06
CA GLY A 87 -8.41 -3.07 0.11
C GLY A 87 -8.08 -2.50 -1.27
N MET A 88 -8.95 -1.64 -1.83
CA MET A 88 -8.68 -0.99 -3.12
C MET A 88 -7.46 -0.08 -3.06
N PHE A 89 -7.29 0.68 -1.98
CA PHE A 89 -6.14 1.55 -1.82
C PHE A 89 -4.82 0.78 -1.73
N VAL A 90 -4.82 -0.35 -1.02
CA VAL A 90 -3.66 -1.26 -0.94
C VAL A 90 -3.34 -1.88 -2.30
N LEU A 91 -4.34 -2.29 -3.08
CA LEU A 91 -4.13 -2.81 -4.44
C LEU A 91 -3.57 -1.71 -5.37
N TRP A 92 -4.03 -0.48 -5.23
CA TRP A 92 -3.47 0.68 -5.95
C TRP A 92 -2.01 0.95 -5.55
N THR A 93 -1.66 0.72 -4.28
CA THR A 93 -0.27 0.76 -3.81
C THR A 93 0.59 -0.35 -4.45
N ILE A 94 0.05 -1.56 -4.62
CA ILE A 94 0.73 -2.63 -5.37
C ILE A 94 0.93 -2.21 -6.84
N GLU A 95 -0.09 -1.60 -7.46
CA GLU A 95 0.04 -1.07 -8.82
C GLU A 95 1.13 0.01 -8.92
N SER A 96 1.34 0.82 -7.88
CA SER A 96 2.45 1.78 -7.81
C SER A 96 3.81 1.08 -7.91
N ILE A 97 3.99 -0.05 -7.22
CA ILE A 97 5.22 -0.85 -7.32
C ILE A 97 5.46 -1.29 -8.76
N ARG A 98 4.42 -1.84 -9.40
CA ARG A 98 4.48 -2.30 -10.79
C ARG A 98 4.73 -1.15 -11.75
N ALA A 99 3.97 -0.05 -11.64
CA ALA A 99 4.06 1.11 -12.52
C ALA A 99 5.47 1.76 -12.49
N ARG A 100 6.10 1.82 -11.32
CA ARG A 100 7.49 2.27 -11.18
C ARG A 100 8.47 1.32 -11.87
N ALA A 101 8.29 0.02 -11.68
CA ALA A 101 9.18 -0.99 -12.25
C ALA A 101 9.14 -1.05 -13.79
N ILE A 102 7.99 -0.74 -14.41
CA ILE A 102 7.83 -0.69 -15.87
C ILE A 102 8.02 0.71 -16.47
N ASN A 103 8.33 1.72 -15.65
CA ASN A 103 8.37 3.13 -16.05
C ASN A 103 7.08 3.55 -16.78
N SER A 104 5.94 3.26 -16.16
CA SER A 104 4.61 3.54 -16.75
C SER A 104 4.48 5.01 -17.14
N LYS A 105 3.97 5.27 -18.34
CA LYS A 105 3.68 6.62 -18.81
C LYS A 105 2.58 7.36 -18.03
N TYR A 106 1.83 6.62 -17.21
CA TYR A 106 0.76 7.17 -16.35
C TYR A 106 1.26 7.44 -14.94
N LEU A 107 2.48 7.03 -14.62
CA LEU A 107 3.07 7.25 -13.31
C LEU A 107 3.30 8.75 -13.08
N PHE A 108 2.74 9.26 -11.99
CA PHE A 108 3.02 10.60 -11.49
C PHE A 108 3.55 10.51 -10.06
N HIS A 109 4.82 10.82 -9.85
CA HIS A 109 5.53 10.52 -8.60
C HIS A 109 5.40 9.04 -8.24
N THR A 110 4.66 8.71 -7.17
CA THR A 110 4.37 7.34 -6.77
C THR A 110 2.96 6.87 -7.15
N PHE A 111 2.15 7.73 -7.77
CA PHE A 111 0.76 7.40 -8.14
C PHE A 111 0.70 6.68 -9.49
N PRO A 112 0.16 5.45 -9.55
CA PRO A 112 0.11 4.66 -10.80
C PRO A 112 -0.97 5.12 -11.77
N SER A 113 -1.97 5.86 -11.28
CA SER A 113 -3.12 6.38 -12.02
C SER A 113 -3.71 7.60 -11.30
N GLN A 114 -4.85 8.10 -11.74
CA GLN A 114 -5.47 9.29 -11.16
C GLN A 114 -6.12 9.03 -9.80
N ASN A 115 -6.79 7.87 -9.63
CA ASN A 115 -7.54 7.56 -8.41
C ASN A 115 -7.45 6.06 -8.05
N PRO A 116 -7.63 5.69 -6.76
CA PRO A 116 -7.66 4.31 -6.28
C PRO A 116 -9.03 3.63 -6.53
N VAL A 117 -9.59 3.82 -7.72
CA VAL A 117 -10.84 3.20 -8.18
C VAL A 117 -10.64 2.66 -9.58
N VAL A 118 -11.51 1.76 -10.01
CA VAL A 118 -11.46 1.19 -11.37
C VAL A 118 -12.62 1.66 -12.23
N ASP A 119 -12.38 1.68 -13.55
CA ASP A 119 -13.35 1.95 -14.61
C ASP A 119 -13.40 0.79 -15.58
N TYR A 120 -14.38 0.79 -16.49
CA TYR A 120 -14.38 -0.11 -17.63
C TYR A 120 -13.29 0.26 -18.66
N LYS A 121 -12.65 -0.77 -19.24
CA LYS A 121 -11.65 -0.57 -20.31
C LYS A 121 -12.25 -0.03 -21.60
N VAL A 122 -13.50 -0.43 -21.91
CA VAL A 122 -14.06 -0.24 -23.26
C VAL A 122 -14.52 1.19 -23.52
N ASP A 123 -15.20 1.79 -22.57
CA ASP A 123 -15.85 3.11 -22.76
C ASP A 123 -15.33 4.17 -21.80
N PHE A 124 -14.35 3.83 -20.95
CA PHE A 124 -13.85 4.68 -19.87
C PHE A 124 -14.99 5.17 -18.97
N GLY A 125 -16.07 4.40 -18.93
CA GLY A 125 -17.26 4.71 -18.16
C GLY A 125 -17.03 4.52 -16.67
N TRP A 126 -17.50 5.47 -15.90
CA TRP A 126 -17.52 5.33 -14.44
C TRP A 126 -18.38 4.13 -14.04
N ILE A 127 -17.89 3.34 -13.09
CA ILE A 127 -18.62 2.22 -12.53
C ILE A 127 -18.83 2.39 -11.04
N GLU A 128 -19.94 1.84 -10.54
CA GLU A 128 -20.14 1.73 -9.10
C GLU A 128 -19.09 0.80 -8.52
N GLN A 129 -18.34 1.28 -7.53
CA GLN A 129 -17.33 0.50 -6.81
C GLN A 129 -18.02 -0.49 -5.85
N SER A 130 -18.81 -1.41 -6.39
CA SER A 130 -19.55 -2.42 -5.63
C SER A 130 -18.62 -3.47 -4.99
N ASP A 131 -19.14 -4.24 -4.03
CA ASP A 131 -18.39 -5.36 -3.42
C ASP A 131 -17.96 -6.38 -4.47
N ALA A 132 -18.77 -6.63 -5.50
CA ALA A 132 -18.45 -7.56 -6.58
C ALA A 132 -17.28 -7.05 -7.42
N VAL A 133 -17.23 -5.76 -7.76
CA VAL A 133 -16.12 -5.13 -8.47
C VAL A 133 -14.85 -5.23 -7.64
N ARG A 134 -14.90 -4.83 -6.37
CA ARG A 134 -13.74 -4.91 -5.46
C ARG A 134 -13.22 -6.32 -5.30
N ALA A 135 -14.11 -7.30 -5.12
CA ALA A 135 -13.73 -8.71 -5.01
C ALA A 135 -13.07 -9.23 -6.28
N SER A 136 -13.57 -8.84 -7.47
CA SER A 136 -12.98 -9.22 -8.75
C SER A 136 -11.57 -8.65 -8.91
N VAL A 137 -11.38 -7.37 -8.60
CA VAL A 137 -10.05 -6.71 -8.65
C VAL A 137 -9.10 -7.38 -7.66
N ALA A 138 -9.54 -7.62 -6.41
CA ALA A 138 -8.73 -8.26 -5.38
C ALA A 138 -8.30 -9.68 -5.78
N GLN A 139 -9.21 -10.46 -6.39
CA GLN A 139 -8.91 -11.80 -6.86
C GLN A 139 -7.88 -11.77 -8.01
N SER A 140 -8.03 -10.85 -8.96
CA SER A 140 -7.12 -10.72 -10.11
C SER A 140 -5.68 -10.41 -9.66
N TYR A 141 -5.50 -9.51 -8.70
CA TYR A 141 -4.18 -9.22 -8.13
C TYR A 141 -3.59 -10.42 -7.38
N PHE A 142 -4.44 -11.14 -6.65
CA PHE A 142 -4.03 -12.36 -5.95
C PHE A 142 -3.60 -13.45 -6.92
N ASP A 143 -4.39 -13.72 -7.96
CA ASP A 143 -4.10 -14.76 -8.97
C ASP A 143 -2.85 -14.40 -9.78
N TRP A 144 -2.67 -13.13 -10.14
CA TRP A 144 -1.46 -12.63 -10.79
C TRP A 144 -0.22 -12.91 -9.93
N TRP A 145 -0.28 -12.62 -8.63
CA TRP A 145 0.83 -12.87 -7.72
C TRP A 145 1.07 -14.38 -7.53
N GLU A 146 0.04 -15.15 -7.20
CA GLU A 146 0.17 -16.59 -6.96
C GLU A 146 0.75 -17.35 -8.18
N SER A 147 0.39 -16.93 -9.38
CA SER A 147 0.90 -17.52 -10.62
C SER A 147 2.36 -17.19 -10.92
N ASN A 148 2.93 -16.21 -10.24
CA ASN A 148 4.26 -15.69 -10.57
C ASN A 148 5.21 -15.56 -9.37
N LYS A 149 4.79 -15.78 -8.14
CA LYS A 149 5.55 -15.52 -6.90
C LYS A 149 6.90 -16.26 -6.80
N ASP A 150 7.07 -17.34 -7.55
CA ASP A 150 8.32 -18.13 -7.60
C ASP A 150 9.30 -17.66 -8.70
N LYS A 151 8.95 -16.59 -9.42
CA LYS A 151 9.78 -15.96 -10.46
C LYS A 151 10.38 -14.66 -9.95
N ASP A 152 11.45 -14.21 -10.63
CA ASP A 152 11.94 -12.86 -10.42
C ASP A 152 10.88 -11.83 -10.88
N PHE A 153 10.71 -10.74 -10.13
CA PHE A 153 9.68 -9.73 -10.44
C PHE A 153 9.86 -9.14 -11.84
N ASP A 154 11.08 -9.01 -12.31
CA ASP A 154 11.41 -8.53 -13.65
C ASP A 154 10.85 -9.41 -14.78
N GLU A 155 10.54 -10.68 -14.51
CA GLU A 155 9.97 -11.59 -15.50
C GLU A 155 8.47 -11.42 -15.71
N PHE A 156 7.76 -10.79 -14.74
CA PHE A 156 6.30 -10.68 -14.80
C PHE A 156 5.73 -9.29 -14.47
N LYS A 157 6.58 -8.30 -14.17
CA LYS A 157 6.14 -6.92 -13.89
C LYS A 157 5.32 -6.30 -15.02
N ASP A 158 5.55 -6.73 -16.27
CA ASP A 158 4.82 -6.27 -17.45
C ASP A 158 3.43 -6.90 -17.61
N ILE A 159 3.14 -8.00 -16.89
CA ILE A 159 1.81 -8.63 -16.88
C ILE A 159 0.88 -7.75 -16.07
N ASP A 160 -0.14 -7.18 -16.71
CA ASP A 160 -1.18 -6.39 -16.02
C ASP A 160 -2.08 -7.32 -15.19
N PRO A 161 -2.14 -7.15 -13.85
CA PRO A 161 -3.04 -7.93 -13.00
C PRO A 161 -4.51 -7.86 -13.42
N LEU A 162 -4.93 -6.74 -14.02
CA LEU A 162 -6.29 -6.55 -14.52
C LEU A 162 -6.44 -6.95 -16.00
N GLY A 163 -5.38 -7.47 -16.65
CA GLY A 163 -5.34 -7.75 -18.09
C GLY A 163 -6.53 -8.54 -18.62
N GLU A 164 -6.93 -9.60 -17.92
CA GLU A 164 -8.03 -10.49 -18.27
C GLU A 164 -9.40 -10.03 -17.74
N THR A 165 -9.46 -8.88 -17.04
CA THR A 165 -10.72 -8.31 -16.56
C THR A 165 -11.24 -7.23 -17.52
N GLU A 166 -12.47 -6.79 -17.31
CA GLU A 166 -13.04 -5.63 -17.99
C GLU A 166 -12.58 -4.29 -17.37
N PHE A 167 -11.80 -4.33 -16.27
CA PHE A 167 -11.42 -3.18 -15.47
C PHE A 167 -10.02 -2.66 -15.80
N ARG A 168 -9.83 -1.37 -15.56
CA ARG A 168 -8.56 -0.66 -15.51
C ARG A 168 -8.57 0.33 -14.35
N TRP A 169 -7.43 0.74 -13.85
CA TRP A 169 -7.35 1.86 -12.92
C TRP A 169 -7.74 3.18 -13.61
N HIS A 170 -8.48 4.01 -12.87
CA HIS A 170 -8.93 5.34 -13.31
C HIS A 170 -7.79 6.34 -13.47
#